data_7db7beff03ae184133b68b991e559baf
#
_entry.id   7db7beff03ae184133b68b991e559baf
#
_cell.length_a   1.000
_cell.length_b   1.000
_cell.length_c   1.000
_cell.angle_alpha   90.00
_cell.angle_beta   90.00
_cell.angle_gamma   90.00
#
_symmetry.space_group_name_H-M   'P 1'
#
loop_
_entity.id
_entity.type
_entity.pdbx_description
1 polymer ?
#
loop_
_entity_poly.entity_id
_entity_poly.type
_entity_poly.pdbx_seq_one_letter_code
_entity_poly.pdbx_strand_id
1 'polypeptide(L)'
;MPRPCRSHARGVPTRTAYPVPVPLSLAVAGLLTGWALIAAVGAQNAYLLRQGIVRRHVGPLVALCSLSDVVLILAAVLGIGALVEAWPPFLQVARWGGGAFLVAYGLLAARRALREEESLRAATTADRGLGPALATMAALTWLNPHLYLDMVVLGAIANSHGPGDRWWYYAGLVVASVTWFTALGYGSGRLQPLFARPRAWQVLDALIAVVMVSLGVGLVLGG
;
A
#
# COMPACT_ATOMS: atom_id res chain seq x y z
N MET A 1 -60.14 20.36 46.54
CA MET A 1 -59.36 21.07 45.52
C MET A 1 -58.07 20.33 45.28
N PRO A 2 -57.83 19.63 44.14
CA PRO A 2 -56.57 18.98 43.81
C PRO A 2 -55.63 19.97 43.07
N ARG A 3 -54.37 19.96 43.46
CA ARG A 3 -53.32 20.79 42.88
C ARG A 3 -52.89 20.24 41.52
N PRO A 4 -52.56 21.08 40.50
CA PRO A 4 -52.09 20.61 39.20
C PRO A 4 -50.63 20.13 39.27
N CYS A 5 -50.37 18.93 38.70
CA CYS A 5 -49.06 18.41 38.43
C CYS A 5 -48.32 19.29 37.42
N ARG A 6 -47.18 19.86 37.81
CA ARG A 6 -46.21 20.48 36.86
C ARG A 6 -45.42 19.39 36.15
N SER A 7 -45.68 19.21 34.87
CA SER A 7 -44.85 18.40 33.98
C SER A 7 -43.50 19.10 33.73
N HIS A 8 -42.43 18.57 34.27
CA HIS A 8 -41.08 18.94 33.85
C HIS A 8 -40.81 18.33 32.46
N ALA A 9 -40.98 19.11 31.42
CA ALA A 9 -40.45 18.80 30.11
C ALA A 9 -38.91 18.83 30.21
N ARG A 10 -38.25 17.64 30.22
CA ARG A 10 -36.81 17.51 30.05
C ARG A 10 -36.50 17.91 28.62
N GLY A 11 -35.81 19.04 28.46
CA GLY A 11 -35.26 19.46 27.17
C GLY A 11 -34.36 18.35 26.61
N VAL A 12 -34.70 17.89 25.42
CA VAL A 12 -33.83 17.02 24.63
C VAL A 12 -32.57 17.79 24.34
N PRO A 13 -31.34 17.27 24.65
CA PRO A 13 -30.11 17.95 24.33
C PRO A 13 -30.04 18.14 22.81
N THR A 14 -30.00 19.38 22.37
CA THR A 14 -29.74 19.75 20.97
C THR A 14 -28.39 19.16 20.57
N ARG A 15 -28.40 18.30 19.56
CA ARG A 15 -27.18 17.80 18.92
C ARG A 15 -26.34 19.00 18.53
N THR A 16 -25.19 19.15 19.17
CA THR A 16 -24.15 20.09 18.72
C THR A 16 -23.78 19.75 17.27
N ALA A 17 -24.09 20.67 16.38
CA ALA A 17 -23.71 20.55 14.97
C ALA A 17 -22.19 20.54 14.87
N TYR A 18 -21.61 19.44 14.42
CA TYR A 18 -20.19 19.38 14.07
C TYR A 18 -19.95 20.24 12.83
N PRO A 19 -18.92 21.12 12.84
CA PRO A 19 -18.73 22.13 11.78
C PRO A 19 -18.20 21.55 10.45
N VAL A 20 -17.89 20.27 10.38
CA VAL A 20 -17.39 19.61 9.14
C VAL A 20 -18.45 18.62 8.66
N PRO A 21 -18.87 18.65 7.38
CA PRO A 21 -19.77 17.64 6.86
C PRO A 21 -19.15 16.26 7.03
N VAL A 22 -19.92 15.34 7.63
CA VAL A 22 -19.50 13.95 7.91
C VAL A 22 -18.80 13.28 6.70
N PRO A 23 -19.27 13.47 5.44
CA PRO A 23 -18.60 12.94 4.26
C PRO A 23 -17.14 13.39 4.09
N LEU A 24 -16.85 14.68 4.31
CA LEU A 24 -15.49 15.19 4.12
C LEU A 24 -14.53 14.68 5.20
N SER A 25 -14.98 14.59 6.45
CA SER A 25 -14.15 14.06 7.53
C SER A 25 -13.79 12.59 7.29
N LEU A 26 -14.72 11.80 6.75
CA LEU A 26 -14.47 10.39 6.41
C LEU A 26 -13.52 10.23 5.22
N ALA A 27 -13.64 11.08 4.20
CA ALA A 27 -12.70 11.08 3.08
C ALA A 27 -11.28 11.45 3.55
N VAL A 28 -11.14 12.44 4.44
CA VAL A 28 -9.86 12.82 5.03
C VAL A 28 -9.32 11.69 5.92
N ALA A 29 -10.16 11.03 6.71
CA ALA A 29 -9.75 9.88 7.50
C ALA A 29 -9.24 8.74 6.62
N GLY A 30 -9.95 8.41 5.53
CA GLY A 30 -9.51 7.42 4.54
C GLY A 30 -8.18 7.80 3.89
N LEU A 31 -8.01 9.07 3.51
CA LEU A 31 -6.77 9.60 2.94
C LEU A 31 -5.57 9.41 3.91
N LEU A 32 -5.74 9.82 5.16
CA LEU A 32 -4.66 9.71 6.16
C LEU A 32 -4.35 8.26 6.51
N THR A 33 -5.37 7.41 6.66
CA THR A 33 -5.19 5.97 6.89
C THR A 33 -4.49 5.32 5.70
N GLY A 34 -4.92 5.62 4.48
CA GLY A 34 -4.28 5.12 3.26
C GLY A 34 -2.80 5.49 3.19
N TRP A 35 -2.46 6.76 3.42
CA TRP A 35 -1.06 7.17 3.43
C TRP A 35 -0.26 6.49 4.54
N ALA A 36 -0.80 6.33 5.74
CA ALA A 36 -0.10 5.67 6.84
C ALA A 36 0.25 4.21 6.52
N LEU A 37 -0.66 3.49 5.84
CA LEU A 37 -0.44 2.09 5.45
C LEU A 37 0.48 1.98 4.22
N ILE A 38 0.21 2.74 3.15
CA ILE A 38 0.93 2.63 1.88
C ILE A 38 2.35 3.21 1.98
N ALA A 39 2.57 4.24 2.83
CA ALA A 39 3.89 4.84 3.04
C ALA A 39 4.88 3.91 3.76
N ALA A 40 4.42 2.87 4.42
CA ALA A 40 5.29 1.85 4.97
C ALA A 40 6.22 1.29 3.88
N VAL A 41 7.54 1.31 4.15
CA VAL A 41 8.54 0.89 3.15
C VAL A 41 8.40 -0.60 2.90
N GLY A 42 7.69 -0.93 1.82
CA GLY A 42 7.50 -2.30 1.35
C GLY A 42 8.27 -2.58 0.06
N ALA A 43 8.24 -3.85 -0.35
CA ALA A 43 8.87 -4.33 -1.56
C ALA A 43 8.41 -3.59 -2.83
N GLN A 44 7.11 -3.31 -2.93
CA GLN A 44 6.47 -2.57 -4.01
C GLN A 44 7.01 -1.13 -4.11
N ASN A 45 7.04 -0.41 -2.98
CA ASN A 45 7.54 0.97 -2.91
C ASN A 45 9.02 1.06 -3.29
N ALA A 46 9.85 0.12 -2.81
CA ALA A 46 11.27 0.06 -3.14
C ALA A 46 11.52 -0.19 -4.63
N TYR A 47 10.72 -1.06 -5.26
CA TYR A 47 10.80 -1.31 -6.69
C TYR A 47 10.37 -0.10 -7.52
N LEU A 48 9.24 0.55 -7.15
CA LEU A 48 8.74 1.74 -7.83
C LEU A 48 9.73 2.90 -7.70
N LEU A 49 10.31 3.12 -6.51
CA LEU A 49 11.34 4.11 -6.27
C LEU A 49 12.53 3.91 -7.23
N ARG A 50 13.03 2.67 -7.34
CA ARG A 50 14.12 2.35 -8.26
C ARG A 50 13.77 2.67 -9.72
N GLN A 51 12.60 2.27 -10.19
CA GLN A 51 12.13 2.54 -11.55
C GLN A 51 11.95 4.05 -11.81
N GLY A 52 11.49 4.78 -10.81
CA GLY A 52 11.33 6.23 -10.86
C GLY A 52 12.67 6.98 -10.94
N ILE A 53 13.70 6.54 -10.20
CA ILE A 53 15.05 7.11 -10.27
C ILE A 53 15.63 6.96 -11.70
N VAL A 54 15.49 5.77 -12.31
CA VAL A 54 15.94 5.52 -13.69
C VAL A 54 14.97 6.07 -14.74
N ARG A 55 13.83 6.62 -14.35
CA ARG A 55 12.76 7.17 -15.19
C ARG A 55 12.24 6.19 -16.25
N ARG A 56 12.17 4.90 -15.91
CA ARG A 56 11.70 3.86 -16.83
C ARG A 56 10.36 3.29 -16.40
N HIS A 57 9.44 3.18 -17.35
CA HIS A 57 8.12 2.57 -17.18
C HIS A 57 7.30 3.13 -16.00
N VAL A 58 7.60 4.36 -15.55
CA VAL A 58 6.99 4.96 -14.34
C VAL A 58 5.47 5.02 -14.45
N GLY A 59 4.96 5.56 -15.56
CA GLY A 59 3.51 5.70 -15.77
C GLY A 59 2.76 4.36 -15.70
N PRO A 60 3.14 3.35 -16.50
CA PRO A 60 2.52 2.02 -16.44
C PRO A 60 2.61 1.35 -15.06
N LEU A 61 3.72 1.53 -14.33
CA LEU A 61 3.89 0.96 -13.00
C LEU A 61 3.02 1.68 -11.96
N VAL A 62 2.97 3.02 -11.99
CA VAL A 62 2.05 3.82 -11.15
C VAL A 62 0.61 3.43 -11.42
N ALA A 63 0.23 3.29 -12.71
CA ALA A 63 -1.11 2.88 -13.08
C ALA A 63 -1.45 1.48 -12.55
N LEU A 64 -0.52 0.51 -12.68
CA LEU A 64 -0.72 -0.84 -12.16
C LEU A 64 -0.91 -0.84 -10.64
N CYS A 65 -0.07 -0.13 -9.89
CA CYS A 65 -0.19 -0.03 -8.44
C CYS A 65 -1.54 0.60 -8.03
N SER A 66 -1.86 1.75 -8.60
CA SER A 66 -3.10 2.47 -8.27
C SER A 66 -4.36 1.69 -8.65
N LEU A 67 -4.37 1.05 -9.82
CA LEU A 67 -5.51 0.21 -10.25
C LEU A 67 -5.65 -1.04 -9.38
N SER A 68 -4.54 -1.67 -9.00
CA SER A 68 -4.57 -2.80 -8.06
C SER A 68 -5.19 -2.37 -6.74
N ASP A 69 -4.78 -1.24 -6.17
CA ASP A 69 -5.33 -0.74 -4.91
C ASP A 69 -6.81 -0.38 -5.04
N VAL A 70 -7.22 0.28 -6.14
CA VAL A 70 -8.64 0.59 -6.39
C VAL A 70 -9.49 -0.67 -6.32
N VAL A 71 -9.05 -1.74 -7.01
CA VAL A 71 -9.76 -3.02 -7.03
C VAL A 71 -9.75 -3.70 -5.66
N LEU A 72 -8.59 -3.75 -5.01
CA LEU A 72 -8.41 -4.43 -3.74
C LEU A 72 -9.15 -3.73 -2.59
N ILE A 73 -9.06 -2.39 -2.52
CA ILE A 73 -9.80 -1.61 -1.52
C ILE A 73 -11.31 -1.69 -1.76
N LEU A 74 -11.75 -1.69 -3.04
CA LEU A 74 -13.15 -1.91 -3.37
C LEU A 74 -13.63 -3.28 -2.88
N ALA A 75 -12.84 -4.32 -3.12
CA ALA A 75 -13.11 -5.66 -2.65
C ALA A 75 -13.22 -5.72 -1.12
N ALA A 76 -12.33 -5.03 -0.40
CA ALA A 76 -12.35 -4.90 1.05
C ALA A 76 -13.65 -4.24 1.55
N VAL A 77 -14.03 -3.11 0.95
CA VAL A 77 -15.25 -2.36 1.32
C VAL A 77 -16.52 -3.16 1.02
N LEU A 78 -16.50 -3.99 -0.03
CA LEU A 78 -17.60 -4.91 -0.34
C LEU A 78 -17.65 -6.15 0.59
N GLY A 79 -16.70 -6.29 1.51
CA GLY A 79 -16.69 -7.37 2.49
C GLY A 79 -16.03 -8.67 2.02
N ILE A 80 -15.32 -8.66 0.88
CA ILE A 80 -14.64 -9.85 0.34
C ILE A 80 -13.47 -10.27 1.25
N GLY A 81 -13.00 -9.42 2.17
CA GLY A 81 -12.00 -9.76 3.19
C GLY A 81 -12.39 -10.99 4.02
N ALA A 82 -13.66 -11.11 4.41
CA ALA A 82 -14.17 -12.30 5.11
C ALA A 82 -14.06 -13.58 4.26
N LEU A 83 -14.18 -13.49 2.94
CA LEU A 83 -14.00 -14.62 2.04
C LEU A 83 -12.54 -15.09 1.95
N VAL A 84 -11.61 -14.14 2.03
CA VAL A 84 -10.17 -14.43 2.06
C VAL A 84 -9.80 -15.15 3.36
N GLU A 85 -10.35 -14.73 4.49
CA GLU A 85 -10.19 -15.42 5.78
C GLU A 85 -10.81 -16.82 5.78
N ALA A 86 -11.94 -17.00 5.07
CA ALA A 86 -12.61 -18.28 4.98
C ALA A 86 -11.87 -19.31 4.09
N TRP A 87 -10.84 -18.91 3.36
CA TRP A 87 -10.06 -19.82 2.51
C TRP A 87 -8.57 -19.87 2.88
N PRO A 88 -8.21 -20.50 4.00
CA PRO A 88 -6.84 -20.59 4.51
C PRO A 88 -5.77 -21.05 3.50
N PRO A 89 -6.06 -21.97 2.54
CA PRO A 89 -5.06 -22.38 1.56
C PRO A 89 -4.54 -21.24 0.69
N PHE A 90 -5.38 -20.26 0.36
CA PHE A 90 -4.97 -19.09 -0.42
C PHE A 90 -3.92 -18.27 0.33
N LEU A 91 -4.17 -18.00 1.61
CA LEU A 91 -3.22 -17.26 2.45
C LEU A 91 -1.89 -18.01 2.61
N GLN A 92 -1.94 -19.33 2.71
CA GLN A 92 -0.72 -20.15 2.79
C GLN A 92 0.08 -20.10 1.49
N VAL A 93 -0.57 -20.22 0.33
CA VAL A 93 0.11 -20.12 -0.98
C VAL A 93 0.71 -18.73 -1.16
N ALA A 94 -0.04 -17.66 -0.84
CA ALA A 94 0.46 -16.30 -0.89
C ALA A 94 1.65 -16.09 0.05
N ARG A 95 1.60 -16.63 1.24
CA ARG A 95 2.66 -16.57 2.26
C ARG A 95 3.95 -17.26 1.80
N TRP A 96 3.88 -18.52 1.40
CA TRP A 96 5.07 -19.28 0.98
C TRP A 96 5.60 -18.80 -0.36
N GLY A 97 4.72 -18.58 -1.35
CA GLY A 97 5.10 -18.10 -2.68
C GLY A 97 5.64 -16.68 -2.64
N GLY A 98 4.94 -15.78 -1.92
CA GLY A 98 5.37 -14.40 -1.72
C GLY A 98 6.67 -14.31 -0.92
N GLY A 99 6.78 -15.05 0.18
CA GLY A 99 7.99 -15.11 0.99
C GLY A 99 9.20 -15.58 0.19
N ALA A 100 9.08 -16.70 -0.54
CA ALA A 100 10.13 -17.23 -1.40
C ALA A 100 10.52 -16.21 -2.50
N PHE A 101 9.54 -15.55 -3.13
CA PHE A 101 9.79 -14.52 -4.14
C PHE A 101 10.54 -13.31 -3.55
N LEU A 102 10.12 -12.82 -2.39
CA LEU A 102 10.77 -11.70 -1.71
C LEU A 102 12.19 -12.02 -1.30
N VAL A 103 12.44 -13.21 -0.73
CA VAL A 103 13.80 -13.65 -0.37
C VAL A 103 14.66 -13.76 -1.62
N ALA A 104 14.20 -14.41 -2.68
CA ALA A 104 14.95 -14.54 -3.93
C ALA A 104 15.29 -13.17 -4.54
N TYR A 105 14.32 -12.25 -4.57
CA TYR A 105 14.56 -10.89 -5.08
C TYR A 105 15.52 -10.10 -4.19
N GLY A 106 15.39 -10.24 -2.86
CA GLY A 106 16.31 -9.62 -1.89
C GLY A 106 17.74 -10.13 -2.02
N LEU A 107 17.93 -11.44 -2.20
CA LEU A 107 19.26 -12.02 -2.44
C LEU A 107 19.90 -11.53 -3.75
N LEU A 108 19.10 -11.37 -4.81
CA LEU A 108 19.56 -10.76 -6.06
C LEU A 108 19.96 -9.28 -5.86
N ALA A 109 19.22 -8.53 -5.03
CA ALA A 109 19.58 -7.17 -4.68
C ALA A 109 20.87 -7.12 -3.82
N ALA A 110 21.01 -8.03 -2.84
CA ALA A 110 22.23 -8.15 -2.04
C ALA A 110 23.46 -8.42 -2.91
N ARG A 111 23.33 -9.35 -3.85
CA ARG A 111 24.41 -9.64 -4.80
C ARG A 111 24.81 -8.41 -5.62
N ARG A 112 23.85 -7.62 -6.10
CA ARG A 112 24.13 -6.36 -6.80
C ARG A 112 24.81 -5.34 -5.90
N ALA A 113 24.38 -5.22 -4.65
CA ALA A 113 24.96 -4.29 -3.68
C ALA A 113 26.45 -4.57 -3.42
N LEU A 114 26.86 -5.85 -3.45
CA LEU A 114 28.25 -6.28 -3.23
C LEU A 114 29.16 -6.08 -4.47
N ARG A 115 28.58 -5.87 -5.65
CA ARG A 115 29.30 -5.74 -6.91
C ARG A 115 28.96 -4.43 -7.60
N GLU A 116 29.88 -3.48 -7.59
CA GLU A 116 29.70 -2.15 -8.15
C GLU A 116 29.29 -2.19 -9.62
N GLU A 117 29.97 -3.01 -10.43
CA GLU A 117 29.65 -3.18 -11.85
C GLU A 117 28.23 -3.76 -12.07
N GLU A 118 27.80 -4.72 -11.26
CA GLU A 118 26.45 -5.30 -11.37
C GLU A 118 25.38 -4.30 -10.95
N SER A 119 25.65 -3.46 -9.93
CA SER A 119 24.74 -2.42 -9.48
C SER A 119 24.55 -1.34 -10.56
N LEU A 120 25.63 -0.87 -11.17
CA LEU A 120 25.61 0.07 -12.30
C LEU A 120 24.96 -0.54 -13.55
N ARG A 121 25.33 -1.76 -13.91
CA ARG A 121 24.68 -2.48 -15.02
C ARG A 121 23.18 -2.62 -14.78
N ALA A 122 22.76 -3.03 -13.60
CA ALA A 122 21.35 -3.14 -13.27
C ALA A 122 20.61 -1.78 -13.29
N ALA A 123 21.33 -0.67 -13.08
CA ALA A 123 20.79 0.67 -13.23
C ALA A 123 20.67 1.09 -14.70
N THR A 124 21.66 0.72 -15.53
CA THR A 124 21.74 1.10 -16.96
C THR A 124 21.09 0.07 -17.88
N THR A 125 21.23 -1.22 -17.59
CA THR A 125 20.64 -2.35 -18.34
C THR A 125 19.32 -2.82 -17.76
N ALA A 126 18.62 -1.98 -17.01
CA ALA A 126 17.20 -2.20 -16.66
C ALA A 126 16.32 -2.30 -17.91
N ASP A 127 16.88 -2.85 -18.98
CA ASP A 127 16.27 -3.19 -20.26
C ASP A 127 15.47 -4.50 -20.18
N ARG A 128 14.92 -4.75 -19.01
CA ARG A 128 13.77 -5.63 -18.94
C ARG A 128 12.64 -4.81 -19.54
N GLY A 129 12.13 -5.27 -20.69
CA GLY A 129 11.01 -4.64 -21.37
C GLY A 129 9.83 -4.40 -20.40
N LEU A 130 8.85 -3.62 -20.81
CA LEU A 130 7.69 -3.26 -20.00
C LEU A 130 7.00 -4.49 -19.36
N GLY A 131 6.90 -5.61 -20.10
CA GLY A 131 6.26 -6.84 -19.61
C GLY A 131 6.89 -7.39 -18.32
N PRO A 132 8.21 -7.69 -18.29
CA PRO A 132 8.88 -8.11 -17.07
C PRO A 132 8.80 -7.11 -15.91
N ALA A 133 8.82 -5.80 -16.21
CA ALA A 133 8.67 -4.78 -15.17
C ALA A 133 7.28 -4.82 -14.53
N LEU A 134 6.22 -4.91 -15.34
CA LEU A 134 4.84 -5.05 -14.87
C LEU A 134 4.63 -6.37 -14.11
N ALA A 135 5.17 -7.48 -14.63
CA ALA A 135 5.08 -8.78 -13.96
C ALA A 135 5.74 -8.77 -12.57
N THR A 136 6.93 -8.14 -12.46
CA THR A 136 7.60 -8.00 -11.16
C THR A 136 6.77 -7.14 -10.21
N MET A 137 6.23 -6.00 -10.67
CA MET A 137 5.39 -5.14 -9.85
C MET A 137 4.10 -5.85 -9.42
N ALA A 138 3.45 -6.56 -10.34
CA ALA A 138 2.26 -7.35 -10.01
C ALA A 138 2.55 -8.43 -8.96
N ALA A 139 3.68 -9.15 -9.10
CA ALA A 139 4.10 -10.14 -8.11
C ALA A 139 4.36 -9.51 -6.74
N LEU A 140 5.07 -8.36 -6.68
CA LEU A 140 5.33 -7.63 -5.44
C LEU A 140 4.07 -7.10 -4.77
N THR A 141 3.03 -6.82 -5.54
CA THR A 141 1.73 -6.37 -5.04
C THR A 141 0.88 -7.57 -4.59
N TRP A 142 0.59 -8.49 -5.51
CA TRP A 142 -0.43 -9.52 -5.30
C TRP A 142 0.05 -10.76 -4.54
N LEU A 143 1.38 -11.03 -4.50
CA LEU A 143 1.94 -12.11 -3.68
C LEU A 143 2.30 -11.65 -2.25
N ASN A 144 1.98 -10.41 -1.89
CA ASN A 144 2.20 -9.90 -0.55
C ASN A 144 1.01 -10.24 0.36
N PRO A 145 1.14 -11.17 1.32
CA PRO A 145 0.01 -11.53 2.18
C PRO A 145 -0.39 -10.41 3.16
N HIS A 146 0.52 -9.50 3.50
CA HIS A 146 0.16 -8.29 4.27
C HIS A 146 -0.94 -7.48 3.61
N LEU A 147 -0.94 -7.43 2.28
CA LEU A 147 -1.98 -6.75 1.52
C LEU A 147 -3.39 -7.27 1.89
N TYR A 148 -3.54 -8.57 2.01
CA TYR A 148 -4.83 -9.19 2.32
C TYR A 148 -5.26 -8.95 3.77
N LEU A 149 -4.31 -8.90 4.71
CA LEU A 149 -4.58 -8.51 6.10
C LEU A 149 -5.02 -7.05 6.19
N ASP A 150 -4.35 -6.16 5.46
CA ASP A 150 -4.74 -4.75 5.38
C ASP A 150 -6.15 -4.60 4.80
N MET A 151 -6.53 -5.42 3.80
CA MET A 151 -7.88 -5.42 3.23
C MET A 151 -8.94 -5.79 4.26
N VAL A 152 -8.69 -6.78 5.13
CA VAL A 152 -9.61 -7.15 6.21
C VAL A 152 -9.82 -5.97 7.15
N VAL A 153 -8.72 -5.35 7.59
CA VAL A 153 -8.76 -4.19 8.51
C VAL A 153 -9.47 -2.99 7.87
N LEU A 154 -9.08 -2.64 6.64
CA LEU A 154 -9.69 -1.51 5.91
C LEU A 154 -11.18 -1.74 5.64
N GLY A 155 -11.55 -2.97 5.28
CA GLY A 155 -12.94 -3.36 5.08
C GLY A 155 -13.76 -3.25 6.36
N ALA A 156 -13.22 -3.69 7.50
CA ALA A 156 -13.87 -3.56 8.80
C ALA A 156 -14.07 -2.09 9.18
N ILE A 157 -13.03 -1.25 9.03
CA ILE A 157 -13.12 0.20 9.30
C ILE A 157 -14.15 0.86 8.38
N ALA A 158 -14.08 0.62 7.06
CA ALA A 158 -15.01 1.20 6.11
C ALA A 158 -16.47 0.84 6.44
N ASN A 159 -16.74 -0.43 6.73
CA ASN A 159 -18.09 -0.92 7.03
C ASN A 159 -18.62 -0.46 8.39
N SER A 160 -17.77 -0.08 9.35
CA SER A 160 -18.19 0.50 10.64
C SER A 160 -18.89 1.86 10.48
N HIS A 161 -18.68 2.55 9.35
CA HIS A 161 -19.32 3.82 9.03
C HIS A 161 -20.71 3.68 8.40
N GLY A 162 -21.14 2.45 8.12
CA GLY A 162 -22.44 2.17 7.51
C GLY A 162 -22.45 2.23 5.98
N PRO A 163 -23.55 1.77 5.34
CA PRO A 163 -23.59 1.49 3.91
C PRO A 163 -23.47 2.73 3.00
N GLY A 164 -23.85 3.92 3.48
CA GLY A 164 -23.72 5.18 2.74
C GLY A 164 -22.36 5.83 2.89
N ASP A 165 -21.87 5.90 4.13
CA ASP A 165 -20.69 6.70 4.47
C ASP A 165 -19.37 5.99 4.18
N ARG A 166 -19.34 4.65 4.09
CA ARG A 166 -18.16 3.85 3.71
C ARG A 166 -17.53 4.27 2.38
N TRP A 167 -18.32 4.81 1.45
CA TRP A 167 -17.86 5.24 0.14
C TRP A 167 -16.98 6.50 0.19
N TRP A 168 -17.23 7.38 1.16
CA TRP A 168 -16.35 8.53 1.37
C TRP A 168 -15.00 8.12 1.91
N TYR A 169 -14.99 7.15 2.83
CA TYR A 169 -13.74 6.57 3.32
C TYR A 169 -12.97 5.85 2.21
N TYR A 170 -13.66 5.05 1.39
CA TYR A 170 -13.10 4.43 0.19
C TYR A 170 -12.49 5.48 -0.77
N ALA A 171 -13.20 6.53 -1.08
CA ALA A 171 -12.69 7.59 -1.95
C ALA A 171 -11.39 8.20 -1.40
N GLY A 172 -11.33 8.43 -0.09
CA GLY A 172 -10.11 8.88 0.58
C GLY A 172 -8.94 7.93 0.42
N LEU A 173 -9.16 6.61 0.62
CA LEU A 173 -8.13 5.57 0.42
C LEU A 173 -7.62 5.53 -1.03
N VAL A 174 -8.52 5.63 -2.01
CA VAL A 174 -8.14 5.66 -3.44
C VAL A 174 -7.30 6.89 -3.76
N VAL A 175 -7.69 8.07 -3.25
CA VAL A 175 -6.90 9.30 -3.43
C VAL A 175 -5.53 9.16 -2.77
N ALA A 176 -5.44 8.53 -1.59
CA ALA A 176 -4.17 8.24 -0.93
C ALA A 176 -3.24 7.39 -1.81
N SER A 177 -3.75 6.30 -2.38
CA SER A 177 -2.99 5.40 -3.24
C SER A 177 -2.49 6.12 -4.51
N VAL A 178 -3.39 6.77 -5.24
CA VAL A 178 -3.03 7.48 -6.48
C VAL A 178 -2.00 8.57 -6.22
N THR A 179 -2.20 9.38 -5.19
CA THR A 179 -1.28 10.47 -4.85
C THR A 179 0.08 9.94 -4.39
N TRP A 180 0.09 8.88 -3.57
CA TRP A 180 1.31 8.26 -3.08
C TRP A 180 2.16 7.69 -4.22
N PHE A 181 1.60 6.79 -5.03
CA PHE A 181 2.36 6.16 -6.11
C PHE A 181 2.78 7.16 -7.19
N THR A 182 1.96 8.18 -7.48
CA THR A 182 2.35 9.26 -8.39
C THR A 182 3.52 10.06 -7.80
N ALA A 183 3.44 10.45 -6.54
CA ALA A 183 4.50 11.20 -5.87
C ALA A 183 5.79 10.38 -5.78
N LEU A 184 5.70 9.09 -5.41
CA LEU A 184 6.84 8.19 -5.32
C LEU A 184 7.45 7.92 -6.69
N GLY A 185 6.65 7.54 -7.69
CA GLY A 185 7.13 7.18 -9.02
C GLY A 185 7.79 8.36 -9.74
N TYR A 186 7.10 9.47 -9.85
CA TYR A 186 7.62 10.64 -10.56
C TYR A 186 8.53 11.51 -9.69
N GLY A 187 8.27 11.59 -8.38
CA GLY A 187 9.08 12.36 -7.44
C GLY A 187 10.49 11.80 -7.27
N SER A 188 10.65 10.48 -7.30
CA SER A 188 11.95 9.81 -7.19
C SER A 188 12.92 10.16 -8.30
N GLY A 189 12.44 10.59 -9.46
CA GLY A 189 13.29 11.10 -10.54
C GLY A 189 14.14 12.32 -10.14
N ARG A 190 13.75 13.06 -9.08
CA ARG A 190 14.54 14.16 -8.52
C ARG A 190 15.80 13.68 -7.80
N LEU A 191 15.83 12.41 -7.40
CA LEU A 191 16.99 11.79 -6.76
C LEU A 191 18.08 11.38 -7.77
N GLN A 192 17.80 11.44 -9.07
CA GLN A 192 18.74 11.05 -10.13
C GLN A 192 20.15 11.66 -9.98
N PRO A 193 20.34 12.95 -9.61
CA PRO A 193 21.69 13.49 -9.42
C PRO A 193 22.47 12.81 -8.30
N LEU A 194 21.79 12.37 -7.22
CA LEU A 194 22.41 11.62 -6.13
C LEU A 194 22.89 10.23 -6.61
N PHE A 195 22.14 9.64 -7.54
CA PHE A 195 22.41 8.33 -8.13
C PHE A 195 23.38 8.37 -9.34
N ALA A 196 23.98 9.52 -9.62
CA ALA A 196 25.15 9.61 -10.50
C ALA A 196 26.39 8.91 -9.91
N ARG A 197 26.39 8.65 -8.58
CA ARG A 197 27.48 7.97 -7.88
C ARG A 197 27.17 6.47 -7.74
N PRO A 198 28.11 5.56 -8.10
CA PRO A 198 27.92 4.11 -7.97
C PRO A 198 27.50 3.66 -6.57
N ARG A 199 28.12 4.27 -5.54
CA ARG A 199 27.82 3.96 -4.13
C ARG A 199 26.36 4.17 -3.75
N ALA A 200 25.67 5.16 -4.37
CA ALA A 200 24.25 5.39 -4.10
C ALA A 200 23.39 4.20 -4.54
N TRP A 201 23.73 3.57 -5.67
CA TRP A 201 23.07 2.36 -6.15
C TRP A 201 23.34 1.15 -5.25
N GLN A 202 24.58 0.98 -4.77
CA GLN A 202 24.92 -0.08 -3.82
C GLN A 202 24.13 0.06 -2.52
N VAL A 203 24.04 1.29 -1.97
CA VAL A 203 23.24 1.56 -0.76
C VAL A 203 21.77 1.27 -1.00
N LEU A 204 21.20 1.68 -2.14
CA LEU A 204 19.82 1.40 -2.50
C LEU A 204 19.59 -0.12 -2.62
N ASP A 205 20.44 -0.83 -3.33
CA ASP A 205 20.33 -2.28 -3.49
C ASP A 205 20.50 -3.02 -2.15
N ALA A 206 21.39 -2.56 -1.27
CA ALA A 206 21.53 -3.09 0.10
C ALA A 206 20.24 -2.87 0.92
N LEU A 207 19.66 -1.68 0.84
CA LEU A 207 18.42 -1.35 1.53
C LEU A 207 17.25 -2.18 1.01
N ILE A 208 17.13 -2.33 -0.31
CA ILE A 208 16.15 -3.23 -0.93
C ILE A 208 16.38 -4.67 -0.46
N ALA A 209 17.62 -5.14 -0.41
CA ALA A 209 17.94 -6.50 0.05
C ALA A 209 17.48 -6.73 1.50
N VAL A 210 17.81 -5.80 2.40
CA VAL A 210 17.41 -5.90 3.82
C VAL A 210 15.89 -5.92 3.93
N VAL A 211 15.20 -4.98 3.31
CA VAL A 211 13.72 -4.90 3.37
C VAL A 211 13.07 -6.17 2.80
N MET A 212 13.51 -6.63 1.62
CA MET A 212 12.92 -7.79 0.95
C MET A 212 13.17 -9.09 1.73
N VAL A 213 14.40 -9.30 2.19
CA VAL A 213 14.74 -10.51 2.96
C VAL A 213 14.02 -10.49 4.31
N SER A 214 14.03 -9.38 5.03
CA SER A 214 13.34 -9.30 6.33
C SER A 214 11.83 -9.53 6.20
N LEU A 215 11.18 -8.93 5.20
CA LEU A 215 9.77 -9.18 4.93
C LEU A 215 9.51 -10.63 4.50
N GLY A 216 10.33 -11.17 3.58
CA GLY A 216 10.16 -12.55 3.11
C GLY A 216 10.36 -13.59 4.22
N VAL A 217 11.38 -13.43 5.06
CA VAL A 217 11.63 -14.28 6.22
C VAL A 217 10.53 -14.11 7.27
N GLY A 218 10.13 -12.87 7.56
CA GLY A 218 9.02 -12.58 8.47
C GLY A 218 7.72 -13.26 8.05
N LEU A 219 7.42 -13.28 6.75
CA LEU A 219 6.27 -13.97 6.18
C LEU A 219 6.35 -15.51 6.38
N VAL A 220 7.51 -16.10 6.19
CA VAL A 220 7.69 -17.56 6.32
C VAL A 220 7.66 -18.00 7.77
N LEU A 221 8.29 -17.24 8.69
CA LEU A 221 8.44 -17.60 10.10
C LEU A 221 7.31 -17.09 11.00
N GLY A 222 6.65 -16.02 10.65
CA GLY A 222 5.69 -15.28 11.50
C GLY A 222 4.23 -15.77 11.42
N GLY A 223 3.98 -17.01 10.97
CA GLY A 223 2.64 -17.58 10.87
C GLY A 223 2.40 -18.79 11.70
#